data_caaf5a69df09d4fb6c157074ddab3e03
#
_entry.id   caaf5a69df09d4fb6c157074ddab3e03
#
_cell.length_a   1.000
_cell.length_b   1.000
_cell.length_c   1.000
_cell.angle_alpha   90.00
_cell.angle_beta   90.00
_cell.angle_gamma   90.00
#
_symmetry.space_group_name_H-M   'P 1'
#
loop_
_entity.id
_entity.type
_entity.pdbx_description
1 polymer ?
#
loop_
_entity_poly.entity_id
_entity_poly.type
_entity_poly.pdbx_seq_one_letter_code
_entity_poly.pdbx_strand_id
1 'polypeptide(L)'
;KIKLHEVKYKELPELDDDFAKDVSEYDTLDELKASIRKGMEDNADRSADQQVENDLIEQVVNGMQAEIPQAMYDSRVDELVRDFEYRMSQQGLKMDMYLQYMGMTMEQLRGQFAEQAEKQVKMRLAMEAIVAKENITVSDEEFDAEVKRIADAYKMEEDKVRSIVDADAVKQDLAVNKAIDFVKEKANVTTEQVDDSTDNENA
;
A
#
# COMPACT_ATOMS: atom_id res chain seq x y z
N LYS A 1 31.65 -43.42 20.01
CA LYS A 1 30.56 -43.46 21.00
C LYS A 1 30.01 -42.05 21.11
N ILE A 2 28.72 -41.88 20.86
CA ILE A 2 27.98 -40.62 21.03
C ILE A 2 27.23 -40.71 22.34
N LYS A 3 27.31 -39.67 23.19
CA LYS A 3 26.55 -39.59 24.44
C LYS A 3 25.44 -38.57 24.23
N LEU A 4 24.19 -39.05 24.17
CA LEU A 4 23.00 -38.23 24.12
C LEU A 4 22.74 -37.68 25.52
N HIS A 5 22.72 -36.34 25.69
CA HIS A 5 22.56 -35.70 26.99
C HIS A 5 21.09 -35.36 27.28
N GLU A 6 20.33 -34.99 26.28
CA GLU A 6 18.93 -34.59 26.44
C GLU A 6 18.17 -34.78 25.14
N VAL A 7 16.92 -35.21 25.21
CA VAL A 7 15.95 -35.20 24.10
C VAL A 7 14.82 -34.31 24.54
N LYS A 8 14.57 -33.24 23.74
CA LYS A 8 13.44 -32.33 23.96
C LYS A 8 12.47 -32.52 22.81
N TYR A 9 11.19 -32.59 23.13
CA TYR A 9 10.11 -32.52 22.17
C TYR A 9 9.18 -31.39 22.54
N LYS A 10 8.54 -30.80 21.54
CA LYS A 10 7.61 -29.71 21.73
C LYS A 10 6.23 -30.31 21.98
N GLU A 11 5.71 -30.11 23.17
CA GLU A 11 4.33 -30.44 23.52
C GLU A 11 3.48 -29.15 23.33
N LEU A 12 2.43 -29.24 22.55
CA LEU A 12 1.51 -28.13 22.32
C LEU A 12 0.38 -28.21 23.36
N PRO A 13 -0.07 -27.06 23.90
CA PRO A 13 -1.22 -27.03 24.80
C PRO A 13 -2.49 -27.50 24.08
N GLU A 14 -3.46 -28.01 24.82
CA GLU A 14 -4.79 -28.29 24.33
C GLU A 14 -5.47 -26.98 23.89
N LEU A 15 -6.25 -27.07 22.80
CA LEU A 15 -7.01 -25.91 22.31
C LEU A 15 -8.36 -25.84 23.04
N ASP A 16 -8.36 -25.18 24.18
CA ASP A 16 -9.49 -25.00 25.06
C ASP A 16 -9.64 -23.52 25.50
N ASP A 17 -10.57 -23.25 26.41
CA ASP A 17 -10.83 -21.90 26.90
C ASP A 17 -9.67 -21.37 27.77
N ASP A 18 -8.92 -22.23 28.41
CA ASP A 18 -7.76 -21.83 29.20
C ASP A 18 -6.62 -21.39 28.26
N PHE A 19 -6.44 -22.10 27.14
CA PHE A 19 -5.54 -21.64 26.08
C PHE A 19 -5.94 -20.26 25.54
N ALA A 20 -7.24 -20.01 25.28
CA ALA A 20 -7.70 -18.72 24.78
C ALA A 20 -7.35 -17.57 25.74
N LYS A 21 -7.54 -17.77 27.05
CA LYS A 21 -7.19 -16.77 28.07
C LYS A 21 -5.68 -16.53 28.18
N ASP A 22 -4.87 -17.57 28.00
CA ASP A 22 -3.42 -17.45 28.09
C ASP A 22 -2.78 -16.69 26.93
N VAL A 23 -3.39 -16.78 25.71
CA VAL A 23 -2.79 -16.21 24.48
C VAL A 23 -3.51 -14.96 23.96
N SER A 24 -4.66 -14.60 24.56
CA SER A 24 -5.50 -13.49 24.07
C SER A 24 -6.28 -12.82 25.19
N GLU A 25 -7.09 -11.82 24.84
CA GLU A 25 -8.03 -11.12 25.75
C GLU A 25 -9.40 -11.76 25.81
N TYR A 26 -9.61 -12.91 25.12
CA TYR A 26 -10.91 -13.61 25.06
C TYR A 26 -11.02 -14.68 26.14
N ASP A 27 -12.22 -14.85 26.67
CA ASP A 27 -12.51 -15.81 27.73
C ASP A 27 -12.74 -17.24 27.20
N THR A 28 -13.11 -17.37 25.92
CA THR A 28 -13.41 -18.66 25.31
C THR A 28 -12.68 -18.88 24.00
N LEU A 29 -12.43 -20.14 23.67
CA LEU A 29 -11.82 -20.53 22.41
C LEU A 29 -12.68 -20.14 21.20
N ASP A 30 -14.00 -20.16 21.34
CA ASP A 30 -14.92 -19.78 20.28
C ASP A 30 -14.87 -18.27 19.99
N GLU A 31 -14.74 -17.41 21.01
CA GLU A 31 -14.53 -15.98 20.84
C GLU A 31 -13.18 -15.68 20.16
N LEU A 32 -12.13 -16.37 20.56
CA LEU A 32 -10.83 -16.24 19.91
C LEU A 32 -10.91 -16.64 18.43
N LYS A 33 -11.52 -17.78 18.11
CA LYS A 33 -11.72 -18.22 16.71
C LYS A 33 -12.57 -17.23 15.91
N ALA A 34 -13.64 -16.70 16.51
CA ALA A 34 -14.50 -15.71 15.86
C ALA A 34 -13.74 -14.42 15.55
N SER A 35 -12.92 -13.95 16.50
CA SER A 35 -12.06 -12.77 16.30
C SER A 35 -11.02 -12.98 15.22
N ILE A 36 -10.33 -14.12 15.21
CA ILE A 36 -9.36 -14.46 14.16
C ILE A 36 -10.06 -14.53 12.80
N ARG A 37 -11.20 -15.21 12.72
CA ARG A 37 -11.98 -15.30 11.48
C ARG A 37 -12.37 -13.93 10.97
N LYS A 38 -12.92 -13.08 11.83
CA LYS A 38 -13.28 -11.71 11.48
C LYS A 38 -12.06 -10.91 10.98
N GLY A 39 -10.93 -11.03 11.67
CA GLY A 39 -9.69 -10.37 11.22
C GLY A 39 -9.21 -10.86 9.86
N MET A 40 -9.38 -12.13 9.55
CA MET A 40 -9.05 -12.70 8.23
C MET A 40 -10.05 -12.22 7.16
N GLU A 41 -11.35 -12.20 7.46
CA GLU A 41 -12.40 -11.67 6.57
C GLU A 41 -12.16 -10.18 6.27
N ASP A 42 -11.95 -9.35 7.30
CA ASP A 42 -11.63 -7.92 7.15
C ASP A 42 -10.35 -7.67 6.34
N ASN A 43 -9.36 -8.57 6.41
CA ASN A 43 -8.14 -8.50 5.61
C ASN A 43 -8.38 -8.94 4.16
N ALA A 44 -9.18 -9.99 3.96
CA ALA A 44 -9.54 -10.47 2.63
C ALA A 44 -10.36 -9.40 1.87
N ASP A 45 -11.35 -8.80 2.54
CA ASP A 45 -12.17 -7.73 1.96
C ASP A 45 -11.31 -6.52 1.56
N ARG A 46 -10.41 -6.07 2.45
CA ARG A 46 -9.49 -4.97 2.12
C ARG A 46 -8.55 -5.30 0.96
N SER A 47 -8.07 -6.55 0.90
CA SER A 47 -7.22 -6.99 -0.20
C SER A 47 -8.00 -7.05 -1.53
N ALA A 48 -9.24 -7.53 -1.49
CA ALA A 48 -10.12 -7.55 -2.66
C ALA A 48 -10.46 -6.13 -3.15
N ASP A 49 -10.81 -5.23 -2.23
CA ASP A 49 -11.07 -3.82 -2.57
C ASP A 49 -9.85 -3.15 -3.22
N GLN A 50 -8.65 -3.40 -2.67
CA GLN A 50 -7.40 -2.88 -3.23
C GLN A 50 -7.12 -3.46 -4.63
N GLN A 51 -7.41 -4.74 -4.84
CA GLN A 51 -7.23 -5.38 -6.14
C GLN A 51 -8.20 -4.79 -7.17
N VAL A 52 -9.48 -4.64 -6.81
CA VAL A 52 -10.48 -4.00 -7.68
C VAL A 52 -10.05 -2.58 -8.06
N GLU A 53 -9.56 -1.79 -7.09
CA GLU A 53 -9.06 -0.45 -7.35
C GLU A 53 -7.89 -0.45 -8.34
N ASN A 54 -6.91 -1.34 -8.12
CA ASN A 54 -5.75 -1.47 -9.02
C ASN A 54 -6.17 -1.88 -10.43
N ASP A 55 -7.09 -2.85 -10.55
CA ASP A 55 -7.58 -3.33 -11.85
C ASP A 55 -8.36 -2.25 -12.60
N LEU A 56 -9.16 -1.46 -11.90
CA LEU A 56 -9.87 -0.31 -12.49
C LEU A 56 -8.91 0.76 -12.97
N ILE A 57 -7.92 1.13 -12.17
CA ILE A 57 -6.88 2.08 -12.56
C ILE A 57 -6.10 1.57 -13.78
N GLU A 58 -5.74 0.28 -13.79
CA GLU A 58 -5.04 -0.33 -14.92
C GLU A 58 -5.86 -0.27 -16.20
N GLN A 59 -7.17 -0.56 -16.13
CA GLN A 59 -8.05 -0.45 -17.28
C GLN A 59 -8.14 0.98 -17.82
N VAL A 60 -8.24 1.99 -16.93
CA VAL A 60 -8.23 3.40 -17.33
C VAL A 60 -6.90 3.78 -17.99
N VAL A 61 -5.77 3.36 -17.42
CA VAL A 61 -4.44 3.62 -17.97
C VAL A 61 -4.27 2.95 -19.34
N ASN A 62 -4.72 1.72 -19.49
CA ASN A 62 -4.65 0.99 -20.77
C ASN A 62 -5.52 1.63 -21.86
N GLY A 63 -6.59 2.33 -21.49
CA GLY A 63 -7.42 3.11 -22.41
C GLY A 63 -6.86 4.48 -22.76
N MET A 64 -5.82 4.95 -22.07
CA MET A 64 -5.23 6.27 -22.28
C MET A 64 -4.40 6.31 -23.57
N GLN A 65 -4.57 7.40 -24.33
CA GLN A 65 -3.74 7.73 -25.50
C GLN A 65 -3.01 9.04 -25.22
N ALA A 66 -1.74 8.98 -24.92
CA ALA A 66 -0.91 10.16 -24.64
C ALA A 66 0.55 9.92 -25.07
N GLU A 67 1.19 10.96 -25.59
CA GLU A 67 2.63 11.00 -25.78
C GLU A 67 3.27 11.61 -24.52
N ILE A 68 3.91 10.77 -23.72
CA ILE A 68 4.50 11.19 -22.45
C ILE A 68 6.00 11.40 -22.64
N PRO A 69 6.53 12.61 -22.36
CA PRO A 69 7.96 12.88 -22.47
C PRO A 69 8.79 11.99 -21.54
N GLN A 70 9.93 11.47 -22.04
CA GLN A 70 10.85 10.63 -21.26
C GLN A 70 11.29 11.32 -19.96
N ALA A 71 11.46 12.63 -19.96
CA ALA A 71 11.85 13.41 -18.79
C ALA A 71 10.88 13.24 -17.59
N MET A 72 9.58 12.96 -17.82
CA MET A 72 8.63 12.70 -16.74
C MET A 72 8.89 11.36 -16.06
N TYR A 73 9.21 10.33 -16.83
CA TYR A 73 9.60 9.02 -16.30
C TYR A 73 10.92 9.11 -15.53
N ASP A 74 11.90 9.80 -16.11
CA ASP A 74 13.22 9.97 -15.48
C ASP A 74 13.10 10.72 -14.14
N SER A 75 12.30 11.78 -14.09
CA SER A 75 12.02 12.52 -12.85
C SER A 75 11.37 11.64 -11.80
N ARG A 76 10.41 10.78 -12.21
CA ARG A 76 9.75 9.85 -11.29
C ARG A 76 10.70 8.77 -10.78
N VAL A 77 11.58 8.25 -11.63
CA VAL A 77 12.67 7.34 -11.20
C VAL A 77 13.56 8.01 -10.16
N ASP A 78 13.92 9.28 -10.35
CA ASP A 78 14.76 10.03 -9.40
C ASP A 78 14.05 10.20 -8.04
N GLU A 79 12.74 10.42 -8.04
CA GLU A 79 11.95 10.49 -6.81
C GLU A 79 11.93 9.14 -6.09
N LEU A 80 11.65 8.04 -6.81
CA LEU A 80 11.63 6.70 -6.23
C LEU A 80 12.98 6.29 -5.63
N VAL A 81 14.07 6.66 -6.29
CA VAL A 81 15.43 6.44 -5.77
C VAL A 81 15.67 7.24 -4.49
N ARG A 82 15.28 8.54 -4.46
CA ARG A 82 15.39 9.37 -3.23
C ARG A 82 14.56 8.81 -2.07
N ASP A 83 13.33 8.36 -2.34
CA ASP A 83 12.47 7.73 -1.34
C ASP A 83 13.08 6.43 -0.80
N PHE A 84 13.67 5.64 -1.69
CA PHE A 84 14.38 4.42 -1.31
C PHE A 84 15.59 4.74 -0.43
N GLU A 85 16.42 5.70 -0.82
CA GLU A 85 17.57 6.17 -0.04
C GLU A 85 17.14 6.68 1.35
N TYR A 86 16.06 7.47 1.40
CA TYR A 86 15.51 7.97 2.66
C TYR A 86 15.09 6.83 3.60
N ARG A 87 14.33 5.84 3.09
CA ARG A 87 13.91 4.68 3.88
C ARG A 87 15.10 3.87 4.40
N MET A 88 16.13 3.68 3.57
CA MET A 88 17.36 3.01 3.98
C MET A 88 18.09 3.78 5.08
N SER A 89 18.17 5.11 4.94
CA SER A 89 18.83 5.97 5.93
C SER A 89 18.17 5.90 7.29
N GLN A 90 16.85 5.76 7.36
CA GLN A 90 16.08 5.55 8.61
C GLN A 90 16.45 4.23 9.30
N GLN A 91 16.91 3.24 8.54
CA GLN A 91 17.42 1.96 9.06
C GLN A 91 18.94 1.97 9.32
N GLY A 92 19.58 3.14 9.19
CA GLY A 92 21.02 3.30 9.38
C GLY A 92 21.88 2.78 8.24
N LEU A 93 21.28 2.48 7.08
CA LEU A 93 21.98 2.00 5.89
C LEU A 93 22.30 3.16 4.92
N LYS A 94 23.47 3.12 4.32
CA LYS A 94 23.86 4.08 3.29
C LYS A 94 23.70 3.47 1.89
N MET A 95 23.29 4.26 0.92
CA MET A 95 23.11 3.84 -0.47
C MET A 95 24.37 3.19 -1.06
N ASP A 96 25.54 3.79 -0.84
CA ASP A 96 26.80 3.24 -1.37
C ASP A 96 27.11 1.84 -0.82
N MET A 97 26.85 1.63 0.49
CA MET A 97 27.05 0.32 1.12
C MET A 97 26.06 -0.73 0.58
N TYR A 98 24.82 -0.32 0.34
CA TYR A 98 23.81 -1.19 -0.26
C TYR A 98 24.20 -1.61 -1.68
N LEU A 99 24.56 -0.65 -2.53
CA LEU A 99 25.00 -0.91 -3.91
C LEU A 99 26.23 -1.84 -3.94
N GLN A 100 27.20 -1.59 -3.06
CA GLN A 100 28.39 -2.45 -2.95
C GLN A 100 28.03 -3.86 -2.50
N TYR A 101 27.16 -4.01 -1.51
CA TYR A 101 26.73 -5.32 -1.00
C TYR A 101 25.95 -6.12 -2.04
N MET A 102 25.08 -5.45 -2.80
CA MET A 102 24.28 -6.06 -3.85
C MET A 102 25.06 -6.25 -5.17
N GLY A 103 26.28 -5.70 -5.29
CA GLY A 103 27.09 -5.78 -6.49
C GLY A 103 26.48 -5.06 -7.70
N MET A 104 25.71 -3.98 -7.47
CA MET A 104 24.98 -3.27 -8.51
C MET A 104 25.42 -1.80 -8.61
N THR A 105 25.18 -1.21 -9.77
CA THR A 105 25.41 0.21 -10.01
C THR A 105 24.13 1.02 -9.73
N MET A 106 24.28 2.34 -9.57
CA MET A 106 23.13 3.25 -9.45
C MET A 106 22.23 3.17 -10.70
N GLU A 107 22.80 3.00 -11.89
CA GLU A 107 22.05 2.86 -13.14
C GLU A 107 21.19 1.59 -13.15
N GLN A 108 21.72 0.47 -12.66
CA GLN A 108 20.95 -0.76 -12.50
C GLN A 108 19.82 -0.62 -11.48
N LEU A 109 20.08 0.07 -10.36
CA LEU A 109 19.04 0.38 -9.38
C LEU A 109 17.93 1.25 -10.00
N ARG A 110 18.29 2.30 -10.74
CA ARG A 110 17.34 3.14 -11.47
C ARG A 110 16.49 2.32 -12.44
N GLY A 111 17.12 1.38 -13.15
CA GLY A 111 16.42 0.46 -14.06
C GLY A 111 15.35 -0.40 -13.37
N GLN A 112 15.57 -0.79 -12.11
CA GLN A 112 14.56 -1.54 -11.33
C GLN A 112 13.32 -0.71 -11.02
N PHE A 113 13.45 0.61 -10.90
CA PHE A 113 12.33 1.52 -10.67
C PHE A 113 11.64 1.99 -11.95
N ALA A 114 12.19 1.73 -13.13
CA ALA A 114 11.67 2.27 -14.40
C ALA A 114 10.22 1.83 -14.67
N GLU A 115 9.91 0.55 -14.52
CA GLU A 115 8.54 0.03 -14.72
C GLU A 115 7.54 0.63 -13.72
N GLN A 116 7.94 0.72 -12.46
CA GLN A 116 7.11 1.33 -11.42
C GLN A 116 6.86 2.82 -11.71
N ALA A 117 7.91 3.55 -12.11
CA ALA A 117 7.81 4.96 -12.47
C ALA A 117 6.87 5.16 -13.67
N GLU A 118 6.99 4.30 -14.70
CA GLU A 118 6.11 4.35 -15.87
C GLU A 118 4.64 4.18 -15.49
N LYS A 119 4.33 3.16 -14.67
CA LYS A 119 2.96 2.92 -14.18
C LYS A 119 2.42 4.11 -13.39
N GLN A 120 3.24 4.67 -12.49
CA GLN A 120 2.84 5.79 -11.64
C GLN A 120 2.62 7.09 -12.44
N VAL A 121 3.48 7.39 -13.40
CA VAL A 121 3.31 8.58 -14.27
C VAL A 121 2.04 8.45 -15.12
N LYS A 122 1.82 7.28 -15.74
CA LYS A 122 0.62 7.04 -16.54
C LYS A 122 -0.66 7.15 -15.71
N MET A 123 -0.67 6.52 -14.52
CA MET A 123 -1.80 6.61 -13.59
C MET A 123 -2.09 8.07 -13.22
N ARG A 124 -1.07 8.82 -12.81
CA ARG A 124 -1.24 10.22 -12.41
C ARG A 124 -1.83 11.06 -13.53
N LEU A 125 -1.28 10.97 -14.74
CA LEU A 125 -1.78 11.70 -15.89
C LEU A 125 -3.21 11.31 -16.29
N ALA A 126 -3.54 10.01 -16.19
CA ALA A 126 -4.90 9.55 -16.46
C ALA A 126 -5.91 10.14 -15.45
N MET A 127 -5.56 10.14 -14.16
CA MET A 127 -6.42 10.71 -13.12
C MET A 127 -6.51 12.23 -13.23
N GLU A 128 -5.42 12.94 -13.52
CA GLU A 128 -5.43 14.39 -13.77
C GLU A 128 -6.31 14.76 -14.97
N ALA A 129 -6.32 13.94 -16.03
CA ALA A 129 -7.21 14.12 -17.17
C ALA A 129 -8.71 13.93 -16.79
N ILE A 130 -9.00 12.98 -15.89
CA ILE A 130 -10.35 12.79 -15.35
C ILE A 130 -10.74 13.98 -14.47
N VAL A 131 -9.85 14.44 -13.59
CA VAL A 131 -10.06 15.66 -12.76
C VAL A 131 -10.48 16.84 -13.64
N ALA A 132 -9.74 17.07 -14.72
CA ALA A 132 -10.02 18.18 -15.63
C ALA A 132 -11.34 18.00 -16.40
N LYS A 133 -11.62 16.77 -16.88
CA LYS A 133 -12.81 16.46 -17.67
C LYS A 133 -14.10 16.53 -16.84
N GLU A 134 -14.07 15.98 -15.64
CA GLU A 134 -15.23 15.90 -14.75
C GLU A 134 -15.33 17.13 -13.83
N ASN A 135 -14.40 18.09 -13.94
CA ASN A 135 -14.33 19.30 -13.12
C ASN A 135 -14.30 18.97 -11.61
N ILE A 136 -13.51 17.98 -11.23
CA ILE A 136 -13.35 17.60 -9.84
C ILE A 136 -12.59 18.70 -9.10
N THR A 137 -13.20 19.26 -8.08
CA THR A 137 -12.62 20.33 -7.26
C THR A 137 -12.42 19.87 -5.82
N VAL A 138 -11.47 20.47 -5.15
CA VAL A 138 -11.18 20.28 -3.74
C VAL A 138 -11.58 21.54 -2.99
N SER A 139 -12.45 21.41 -2.00
CA SER A 139 -12.87 22.53 -1.15
C SER A 139 -11.78 22.89 -0.12
N ASP A 140 -11.93 24.07 0.50
CA ASP A 140 -11.00 24.47 1.55
C ASP A 140 -11.18 23.61 2.81
N GLU A 141 -12.39 23.11 3.07
CA GLU A 141 -12.67 22.20 4.18
C GLU A 141 -11.97 20.84 3.99
N GLU A 142 -11.93 20.30 2.74
CA GLU A 142 -11.21 19.08 2.43
C GLU A 142 -9.69 19.25 2.56
N PHE A 143 -9.17 20.39 2.13
CA PHE A 143 -7.77 20.74 2.34
C PHE A 143 -7.44 20.87 3.82
N ASP A 144 -8.29 21.53 4.62
CA ASP A 144 -8.10 21.67 6.06
C ASP A 144 -8.13 20.32 6.79
N ALA A 145 -9.03 19.43 6.38
CA ALA A 145 -9.08 18.07 6.92
C ALA A 145 -7.79 17.28 6.62
N GLU A 146 -7.21 17.45 5.44
CA GLU A 146 -5.96 16.81 5.07
C GLU A 146 -4.77 17.37 5.85
N VAL A 147 -4.70 18.69 6.02
CA VAL A 147 -3.68 19.35 6.87
C VAL A 147 -3.75 18.80 8.30
N LYS A 148 -4.95 18.66 8.85
CA LYS A 148 -5.14 18.06 10.17
C LYS A 148 -4.70 16.61 10.22
N ARG A 149 -5.04 15.79 9.22
CA ARG A 149 -4.60 14.40 9.12
C ARG A 149 -3.08 14.28 9.12
N ILE A 150 -2.39 15.15 8.37
CA ILE A 150 -0.93 15.22 8.33
C ILE A 150 -0.38 15.64 9.71
N ALA A 151 -0.96 16.67 10.33
CA ALA A 151 -0.55 17.16 11.64
C ALA A 151 -0.64 16.06 12.71
N ASP A 152 -1.75 15.33 12.75
CA ASP A 152 -1.98 14.20 13.66
C ASP A 152 -0.99 13.06 13.41
N ALA A 153 -0.74 12.68 12.14
CA ALA A 153 0.16 11.60 11.76
C ALA A 153 1.61 11.88 12.16
N TYR A 154 2.06 13.13 11.98
CA TYR A 154 3.43 13.55 12.31
C TYR A 154 3.57 14.19 13.68
N LYS A 155 2.48 14.29 14.47
CA LYS A 155 2.43 14.98 15.79
C LYS A 155 2.96 16.42 15.73
N MET A 156 2.51 17.15 14.73
CA MET A 156 2.87 18.54 14.45
C MET A 156 1.67 19.45 14.64
N GLU A 157 1.92 20.74 14.89
CA GLU A 157 0.87 21.77 14.87
C GLU A 157 0.39 22.03 13.43
N GLU A 158 -0.92 22.21 13.23
CA GLU A 158 -1.52 22.44 11.89
C GLU A 158 -0.90 23.66 11.19
N ASP A 159 -0.66 24.76 11.92
CA ASP A 159 -0.04 25.96 11.35
C ASP A 159 1.36 25.68 10.80
N LYS A 160 2.11 24.80 11.46
CA LYS A 160 3.42 24.40 10.99
C LYS A 160 3.31 23.56 9.72
N VAL A 161 2.35 22.63 9.66
CA VAL A 161 2.09 21.84 8.44
C VAL A 161 1.74 22.77 7.29
N ARG A 162 0.83 23.73 7.49
CA ARG A 162 0.44 24.74 6.47
C ARG A 162 1.62 25.55 5.96
N SER A 163 2.62 25.80 6.80
CA SER A 163 3.79 26.61 6.42
C SER A 163 4.82 25.86 5.58
N ILE A 164 4.80 24.52 5.61
CA ILE A 164 5.78 23.67 4.92
C ILE A 164 5.23 22.93 3.71
N VAL A 165 3.89 22.76 3.64
CA VAL A 165 3.26 22.09 2.50
C VAL A 165 2.92 23.10 1.41
N ASP A 166 3.05 22.66 0.15
CA ASP A 166 2.53 23.39 -0.99
C ASP A 166 1.01 23.11 -1.09
N ALA A 167 0.18 24.12 -0.83
CA ALA A 167 -1.26 23.97 -0.82
C ALA A 167 -1.82 23.53 -2.18
N ASP A 168 -1.23 24.01 -3.28
CA ASP A 168 -1.68 23.65 -4.63
C ASP A 168 -1.33 22.17 -4.93
N ALA A 169 -0.15 21.71 -4.55
CA ALA A 169 0.24 20.32 -4.69
C ALA A 169 -0.65 19.38 -3.88
N VAL A 170 -0.95 19.73 -2.62
CA VAL A 170 -1.86 18.94 -1.76
C VAL A 170 -3.27 18.90 -2.34
N LYS A 171 -3.80 20.03 -2.84
CA LYS A 171 -5.10 20.05 -3.51
C LYS A 171 -5.12 19.22 -4.78
N GLN A 172 -4.03 19.21 -5.56
CA GLN A 172 -3.92 18.33 -6.73
C GLN A 172 -3.93 16.85 -6.35
N ASP A 173 -3.19 16.46 -5.32
CA ASP A 173 -3.17 15.08 -4.85
C ASP A 173 -4.54 14.63 -4.31
N LEU A 174 -5.25 15.50 -3.59
CA LEU A 174 -6.62 15.26 -3.15
C LEU A 174 -7.58 15.12 -4.35
N ALA A 175 -7.44 15.95 -5.38
CA ALA A 175 -8.25 15.85 -6.58
C ALA A 175 -8.01 14.52 -7.33
N VAL A 176 -6.75 14.06 -7.41
CA VAL A 176 -6.39 12.75 -7.96
C VAL A 176 -7.04 11.61 -7.18
N ASN A 177 -7.02 11.67 -5.84
CA ASN A 177 -7.70 10.67 -5.00
C ASN A 177 -9.21 10.67 -5.24
N LYS A 178 -9.84 11.84 -5.33
CA LYS A 178 -11.27 11.97 -5.69
C LYS A 178 -11.56 11.42 -7.08
N ALA A 179 -10.64 11.52 -8.04
CA ALA A 179 -10.80 10.92 -9.36
C ALA A 179 -10.77 9.38 -9.30
N ILE A 180 -9.95 8.80 -8.44
CA ILE A 180 -9.94 7.35 -8.19
C ILE A 180 -11.29 6.91 -7.61
N ASP A 181 -11.78 7.62 -6.58
CA ASP A 181 -13.10 7.34 -5.99
C ASP A 181 -14.22 7.47 -7.02
N PHE A 182 -14.17 8.50 -7.87
CA PHE A 182 -15.11 8.68 -8.97
C PHE A 182 -15.10 7.50 -9.97
N VAL A 183 -13.91 7.00 -10.34
CA VAL A 183 -13.77 5.82 -11.20
C VAL A 183 -14.40 4.59 -10.52
N LYS A 184 -14.16 4.38 -9.24
CA LYS A 184 -14.76 3.27 -8.46
C LYS A 184 -16.28 3.36 -8.43
N GLU A 185 -16.85 4.54 -8.19
CA GLU A 185 -18.30 4.75 -8.16
C GLU A 185 -18.98 4.52 -9.51
N LYS A 186 -18.29 4.81 -10.61
CA LYS A 186 -18.82 4.65 -11.97
C LYS A 186 -18.57 3.28 -12.57
N ALA A 187 -17.69 2.48 -11.96
CA ALA A 187 -17.36 1.16 -12.45
C ALA A 187 -18.50 0.16 -12.19
N ASN A 188 -18.69 -0.75 -13.15
CA ASN A 188 -19.53 -1.93 -12.96
C ASN A 188 -18.65 -3.07 -12.45
N VAL A 189 -18.64 -3.27 -11.15
CA VAL A 189 -17.91 -4.38 -10.51
C VAL A 189 -18.85 -5.57 -10.35
N THR A 190 -18.46 -6.72 -10.89
CA THR A 190 -19.18 -7.99 -10.72
C THR A 190 -18.35 -8.90 -9.83
N THR A 191 -19.00 -9.50 -8.83
CA THR A 191 -18.33 -10.48 -7.94
C THR A 191 -18.71 -11.88 -8.43
N GLU A 192 -17.70 -12.68 -8.77
CA GLU A 192 -17.87 -14.11 -9.01
C GLU A 192 -17.45 -14.88 -7.77
N GLN A 193 -18.32 -15.77 -7.28
CA GLN A 193 -17.92 -16.74 -6.26
C GLN A 193 -17.05 -17.80 -6.93
N VAL A 194 -15.77 -17.85 -6.56
CA VAL A 194 -14.91 -18.98 -6.89
C VAL A 194 -15.21 -20.07 -5.86
N ASP A 195 -15.81 -21.18 -6.29
CA ASP A 195 -15.97 -22.38 -5.47
C ASP A 195 -14.57 -22.98 -5.19
N ASP A 196 -14.11 -22.79 -3.98
CA ASP A 196 -12.80 -23.26 -3.47
C ASP A 196 -12.83 -24.78 -3.18
N SER A 197 -13.53 -25.56 -4.01
CA SER A 197 -13.73 -27.01 -3.79
C SER A 197 -12.62 -27.91 -4.35
N THR A 198 -11.43 -27.36 -4.71
CA THR A 198 -10.37 -28.15 -5.35
C THR A 198 -9.05 -28.29 -4.60
N ASP A 199 -8.89 -27.78 -3.38
CA ASP A 199 -7.59 -27.87 -2.67
C ASP A 199 -7.61 -28.69 -1.37
N ASN A 200 -8.30 -29.85 -1.33
CA ASN A 200 -8.19 -30.75 -0.19
C ASN A 200 -7.94 -32.24 -0.59
N GLU A 201 -7.07 -32.46 -1.55
CA GLU A 201 -6.51 -33.80 -1.79
C GLU A 201 -4.98 -33.75 -1.89
N ASN A 202 -4.29 -33.37 -0.80
CA ASN A 202 -2.91 -33.76 -0.53
C ASN A 202 -2.45 -33.14 0.81
N ALA A 203 -2.85 -33.72 1.91
CA ALA A 203 -2.23 -33.56 3.22
C ALA A 203 -1.88 -34.95 3.77
#